data_a05348b2b661ef50972486446aae1b25
#
_entry.id   a05348b2b661ef50972486446aae1b25
#
_cell.length_a   1.000
_cell.length_b   1.000
_cell.length_c   1.000
_cell.angle_alpha   90.00
_cell.angle_beta   90.00
_cell.angle_gamma   90.00
#
_symmetry.space_group_name_H-M   'P 1'
#
loop_
_entity.id
_entity.type
_entity.pdbx_description
1 polymer ?
#
loop_
_entity_poly.entity_id
_entity_poly.type
_entity_poly.pdbx_seq_one_letter_code
_entity_poly.pdbx_strand_id
1 'polypeptide(L)'
;MSKHKPRRTSRKTAPWLWVGLVGVLAAVGATAYWLSPRNQVIDADAEVVVYKTPSCGCCIKWVDHLEDHGMSVSVVNVQTTRGAQSKLGVPPEFASCHTAKVGDYWVEGHVPADLIKQLMAEKPADVVGLTVPGMPIGSPGMEGPNPQEYEILAVAADGSTRVYDSRQGHSKPQPPGEDVDD
;
A
#
# COMPACT_ATOMS: atom_id res chain seq x y z
N MET A 1 -20.56 68.37 48.58
CA MET A 1 -20.15 66.97 48.48
C MET A 1 -20.51 66.44 47.09
N SER A 2 -19.53 66.48 46.15
CA SER A 2 -19.76 66.05 44.75
C SER A 2 -19.33 64.58 44.63
N LYS A 3 -20.27 63.69 44.21
CA LYS A 3 -20.05 62.25 44.02
C LYS A 3 -19.52 62.01 42.59
N HIS A 4 -18.25 61.75 42.44
CA HIS A 4 -17.66 61.28 41.18
C HIS A 4 -18.09 59.84 40.89
N LYS A 5 -18.80 59.63 39.75
CA LYS A 5 -19.21 58.33 39.24
C LYS A 5 -18.12 57.81 38.30
N PRO A 6 -17.55 56.60 38.49
CA PRO A 6 -16.50 56.12 37.62
C PRO A 6 -17.05 55.82 36.22
N ARG A 7 -16.36 56.26 35.18
CA ARG A 7 -16.66 56.01 33.76
C ARG A 7 -16.22 54.63 33.39
N ARG A 8 -17.19 53.73 33.17
CA ARG A 8 -16.95 52.35 32.72
C ARG A 8 -16.55 52.37 31.23
N THR A 9 -15.25 52.19 30.92
CA THR A 9 -14.77 52.02 29.54
C THR A 9 -15.14 50.63 29.02
N SER A 10 -16.13 50.54 28.17
CA SER A 10 -16.47 49.34 27.41
C SER A 10 -15.40 49.12 26.34
N ARG A 11 -14.52 48.15 26.55
CA ARG A 11 -13.64 47.63 25.51
C ARG A 11 -14.49 46.96 24.44
N LYS A 12 -14.78 47.60 23.36
CA LYS A 12 -15.37 46.99 22.16
C LYS A 12 -14.31 46.06 21.56
N THR A 13 -14.41 44.78 21.78
CA THR A 13 -13.59 43.79 21.08
C THR A 13 -13.97 43.83 19.61
N ALA A 14 -12.99 44.11 18.75
CA ALA A 14 -13.21 44.30 17.33
C ALA A 14 -13.65 42.93 16.71
N PRO A 15 -14.84 42.86 16.09
CA PRO A 15 -15.41 41.59 15.58
C PRO A 15 -14.56 40.96 14.48
N TRP A 16 -13.73 41.72 13.80
CA TRP A 16 -12.83 41.24 12.74
C TRP A 16 -11.71 40.30 13.23
N LEU A 17 -11.29 40.43 14.49
CA LEU A 17 -10.32 39.51 15.09
C LEU A 17 -10.89 38.08 15.22
N TRP A 18 -12.18 37.95 15.48
CA TRP A 18 -12.85 36.65 15.57
C TRP A 18 -13.04 36.01 14.20
N VAL A 19 -13.30 36.79 13.15
CA VAL A 19 -13.42 36.29 11.77
C VAL A 19 -12.09 35.74 11.27
N GLY A 20 -10.97 36.42 11.57
CA GLY A 20 -9.64 35.95 11.22
C GLY A 20 -9.27 34.65 11.93
N LEU A 21 -9.57 34.53 13.22
CA LEU A 21 -9.28 33.32 13.99
C LEU A 21 -10.07 32.10 13.50
N VAL A 22 -11.36 32.28 13.19
CA VAL A 22 -12.21 31.22 12.64
C VAL A 22 -11.72 30.77 11.27
N GLY A 23 -11.31 31.74 10.41
CA GLY A 23 -10.76 31.42 9.08
C GLY A 23 -9.47 30.60 9.15
N VAL A 24 -8.55 30.95 10.05
CA VAL A 24 -7.29 30.20 10.25
C VAL A 24 -7.56 28.79 10.80
N LEU A 25 -8.45 28.65 11.76
CA LEU A 25 -8.80 27.33 12.32
C LEU A 25 -9.49 26.43 11.28
N ALA A 26 -10.34 27.00 10.43
CA ALA A 26 -10.98 26.26 9.33
C ALA A 26 -9.95 25.81 8.28
N ALA A 27 -8.98 26.67 7.93
CA ALA A 27 -7.92 26.33 6.99
C ALA A 27 -6.99 25.24 7.54
N VAL A 28 -6.58 25.33 8.82
CA VAL A 28 -5.76 24.29 9.48
C VAL A 28 -6.53 22.99 9.61
N GLY A 29 -7.82 23.04 9.92
CA GLY A 29 -8.67 21.86 9.99
C GLY A 29 -8.84 21.17 8.64
N ALA A 30 -9.01 21.94 7.56
CA ALA A 30 -9.11 21.42 6.20
C ALA A 30 -7.80 20.77 5.73
N THR A 31 -6.65 21.41 5.96
CA THR A 31 -5.34 20.82 5.60
C THR A 31 -5.04 19.58 6.41
N ALA A 32 -5.34 19.56 7.70
CA ALA A 32 -5.18 18.37 8.54
C ALA A 32 -6.11 17.22 8.11
N TYR A 33 -7.32 17.53 7.64
CA TYR A 33 -8.24 16.52 7.10
C TYR A 33 -7.69 15.89 5.81
N TRP A 34 -7.17 16.69 4.87
CA TRP A 34 -6.59 16.20 3.61
C TRP A 34 -5.26 15.46 3.79
N LEU A 35 -4.47 15.82 4.80
CA LEU A 35 -3.22 15.12 5.15
C LEU A 35 -3.44 13.93 6.09
N SER A 36 -4.67 13.67 6.51
CA SER A 36 -4.98 12.53 7.38
C SER A 36 -4.83 11.21 6.62
N PRO A 37 -4.06 10.24 7.13
CA PRO A 37 -3.96 8.90 6.53
C PRO A 37 -5.30 8.15 6.47
N ARG A 38 -6.34 8.65 7.13
CA ARG A 38 -7.70 8.09 7.06
C ARG A 38 -8.46 8.46 5.79
N ASN A 39 -7.93 9.39 4.97
CA ASN A 39 -8.60 9.88 3.76
C ASN A 39 -8.04 9.26 2.48
N GLN A 40 -7.43 8.08 2.58
CA GLN A 40 -7.09 7.30 1.39
C GLN A 40 -8.40 6.73 0.82
N VAL A 41 -8.80 7.26 -0.32
CA VAL A 41 -9.92 6.72 -1.08
C VAL A 41 -9.45 5.36 -1.63
N ILE A 42 -9.97 4.29 -1.05
CA ILE A 42 -9.81 2.96 -1.64
C ILE A 42 -10.73 2.95 -2.85
N ASP A 43 -10.16 2.79 -4.03
CA ASP A 43 -10.95 2.52 -5.22
C ASP A 43 -11.60 1.15 -5.04
N ALA A 44 -12.91 1.16 -4.84
CA ALA A 44 -13.69 -0.06 -4.59
C ALA A 44 -13.78 -0.94 -5.84
N ASP A 45 -13.51 -0.37 -7.00
CA ASP A 45 -13.54 -1.06 -8.29
C ASP A 45 -12.15 -1.58 -8.71
N ALA A 46 -11.10 -1.31 -7.92
CA ALA A 46 -9.77 -1.82 -8.19
C ALA A 46 -9.71 -3.35 -8.03
N GLU A 47 -9.09 -4.01 -9.02
CA GLU A 47 -8.89 -5.47 -9.01
C GLU A 47 -7.99 -5.91 -7.86
N VAL A 48 -7.03 -5.04 -7.47
CA VAL A 48 -6.04 -5.30 -6.43
C VAL A 48 -6.01 -4.16 -5.42
N VAL A 49 -6.15 -4.46 -4.14
CA VAL A 49 -5.98 -3.50 -3.05
C VAL A 49 -4.72 -3.84 -2.27
N VAL A 50 -3.69 -3.00 -2.36
CA VAL A 50 -2.37 -3.22 -1.77
C VAL A 50 -2.19 -2.42 -0.48
N TYR A 51 -1.88 -3.10 0.61
CA TYR A 51 -1.53 -2.50 1.91
C TYR A 51 -0.01 -2.55 2.09
N LYS A 52 0.64 -1.39 2.18
CA LYS A 52 2.10 -1.26 2.34
C LYS A 52 2.47 -0.07 3.21
N THR A 53 3.72 -0.02 3.69
CA THR A 53 4.22 1.20 4.32
C THR A 53 4.65 2.22 3.27
N PRO A 54 4.55 3.54 3.54
CA PRO A 54 4.90 4.58 2.56
C PRO A 54 6.35 4.49 2.06
N SER A 55 7.27 4.05 2.92
CA SER A 55 8.71 3.97 2.64
C SER A 55 9.17 2.68 1.96
N CYS A 56 8.26 1.72 1.71
CA CYS A 56 8.63 0.44 1.09
C CYS A 56 8.88 0.62 -0.41
N GLY A 57 10.15 0.77 -0.81
CA GLY A 57 10.54 1.00 -2.21
C GLY A 57 10.27 -0.19 -3.13
N CYS A 58 10.56 -1.42 -2.69
CA CYS A 58 10.28 -2.62 -3.47
C CYS A 58 8.77 -2.84 -3.66
N CYS A 59 7.95 -2.47 -2.65
CA CYS A 59 6.50 -2.54 -2.77
C CYS A 59 5.95 -1.56 -3.82
N ILE A 60 6.56 -0.37 -3.96
CA ILE A 60 6.18 0.60 -5.00
C ILE A 60 6.44 -0.01 -6.38
N LYS A 61 7.63 -0.56 -6.60
CA LYS A 61 7.99 -1.19 -7.86
C LYS A 61 7.10 -2.41 -8.19
N TRP A 62 6.67 -3.15 -7.16
CA TRP A 62 5.74 -4.25 -7.38
C TRP A 62 4.34 -3.74 -7.81
N VAL A 63 3.88 -2.63 -7.24
CA VAL A 63 2.65 -1.95 -7.70
C VAL A 63 2.81 -1.52 -9.15
N ASP A 64 3.91 -0.82 -9.50
CA ASP A 64 4.22 -0.42 -10.88
C ASP A 64 4.18 -1.64 -11.83
N HIS A 65 4.78 -2.79 -11.40
CA HIS A 65 4.73 -4.03 -12.18
C HIS A 65 3.29 -4.51 -12.43
N LEU A 66 2.39 -4.45 -11.44
CA LEU A 66 0.99 -4.83 -11.64
C LEU A 66 0.29 -3.90 -12.63
N GLU A 67 0.50 -2.59 -12.50
CA GLU A 67 -0.08 -1.56 -13.37
C GLU A 67 0.44 -1.69 -14.81
N ASP A 68 1.74 -1.92 -15.00
CA ASP A 68 2.37 -2.17 -16.31
C ASP A 68 1.80 -3.41 -17.01
N HIS A 69 1.31 -4.37 -16.21
CA HIS A 69 0.59 -5.55 -16.72
C HIS A 69 -0.93 -5.31 -16.87
N GLY A 70 -1.39 -4.06 -16.76
CA GLY A 70 -2.77 -3.64 -16.99
C GLY A 70 -3.75 -4.03 -15.90
N MET A 71 -3.28 -4.22 -14.66
CA MET A 71 -4.14 -4.42 -13.48
C MET A 71 -4.51 -3.07 -12.86
N SER A 72 -5.76 -2.94 -12.42
CA SER A 72 -6.21 -1.79 -11.64
C SER A 72 -5.83 -1.96 -10.19
N VAL A 73 -4.98 -1.03 -9.65
CA VAL A 73 -4.43 -1.15 -8.30
C VAL A 73 -4.83 0.04 -7.43
N SER A 74 -5.35 -0.25 -6.25
CA SER A 74 -5.58 0.75 -5.18
C SER A 74 -4.56 0.56 -4.06
N VAL A 75 -3.81 1.61 -3.70
CA VAL A 75 -2.76 1.54 -2.68
C VAL A 75 -3.23 2.17 -1.38
N VAL A 76 -3.17 1.41 -0.30
CA VAL A 76 -3.45 1.85 1.07
C VAL A 76 -2.16 1.91 1.87
N ASN A 77 -1.69 3.13 2.18
CA ASN A 77 -0.53 3.29 3.04
C ASN A 77 -0.91 3.08 4.50
N VAL A 78 -0.20 2.17 5.16
CA VAL A 78 -0.41 1.80 6.56
C VAL A 78 0.89 1.96 7.36
N GLN A 79 0.79 2.13 8.68
CA GLN A 79 1.98 2.16 9.56
C GLN A 79 2.64 0.77 9.66
N THR A 80 1.83 -0.29 9.57
CA THR A 80 2.27 -1.68 9.55
C THR A 80 1.26 -2.53 8.79
N THR A 81 1.71 -3.51 8.05
CA THR A 81 0.88 -4.44 7.28
C THR A 81 0.12 -5.44 8.13
N ARG A 82 0.56 -5.69 9.37
CA ARG A 82 -0.01 -6.72 10.28
C ARG A 82 -1.52 -6.64 10.44
N GLY A 83 -2.08 -5.43 10.52
CA GLY A 83 -3.52 -5.25 10.67
C GLY A 83 -4.31 -5.67 9.43
N ALA A 84 -3.76 -5.44 8.24
CA ALA A 84 -4.34 -5.89 6.97
C ALA A 84 -4.17 -7.40 6.81
N GLN A 85 -2.98 -7.94 7.07
CA GLN A 85 -2.68 -9.38 7.03
C GLN A 85 -3.63 -10.17 7.92
N SER A 86 -3.80 -9.74 9.18
CA SER A 86 -4.73 -10.41 10.11
C SER A 86 -6.18 -10.36 9.61
N LYS A 87 -6.63 -9.26 9.02
CA LYS A 87 -7.99 -9.13 8.47
C LYS A 87 -8.22 -10.00 7.23
N LEU A 88 -7.18 -10.22 6.44
CA LEU A 88 -7.21 -11.04 5.24
C LEU A 88 -7.00 -12.53 5.55
N GLY A 89 -6.71 -12.88 6.80
CA GLY A 89 -6.46 -14.27 7.21
C GLY A 89 -5.09 -14.80 6.77
N VAL A 90 -4.10 -13.90 6.54
CA VAL A 90 -2.74 -14.30 6.18
C VAL A 90 -2.06 -14.92 7.40
N PRO A 91 -1.59 -16.17 7.32
CA PRO A 91 -0.81 -16.78 8.39
C PRO A 91 0.51 -16.02 8.62
N PRO A 92 0.93 -15.83 9.89
CA PRO A 92 2.11 -15.01 10.22
C PRO A 92 3.41 -15.44 9.53
N GLU A 93 3.56 -16.73 9.23
CA GLU A 93 4.72 -17.30 8.55
C GLU A 93 4.86 -16.87 7.09
N PHE A 94 3.77 -16.45 6.45
CA PHE A 94 3.77 -15.94 5.09
C PHE A 94 3.84 -14.41 5.02
N ALA A 95 3.76 -13.73 6.17
CA ALA A 95 3.74 -12.27 6.23
C ALA A 95 4.97 -11.63 5.57
N SER A 96 4.75 -10.65 4.71
CA SER A 96 5.76 -9.95 3.93
C SER A 96 5.71 -8.43 4.16
N CYS A 97 6.49 -7.67 3.39
CA CYS A 97 6.56 -6.20 3.46
C CYS A 97 5.30 -5.50 2.98
N HIS A 98 4.45 -6.18 2.21
CA HIS A 98 3.12 -5.74 1.79
C HIS A 98 2.17 -6.94 1.74
N THR A 99 0.89 -6.66 1.78
CA THR A 99 -0.17 -7.63 1.54
C THR A 99 -1.18 -7.03 0.56
N ALA A 100 -1.74 -7.85 -0.30
CA ALA A 100 -2.77 -7.42 -1.22
C ALA A 100 -4.02 -8.29 -1.11
N LYS A 101 -5.19 -7.65 -1.33
CA LYS A 101 -6.45 -8.33 -1.56
C LYS A 101 -6.72 -8.37 -3.06
N VAL A 102 -7.03 -9.55 -3.57
CA VAL A 102 -7.32 -9.80 -4.99
C VAL A 102 -8.58 -10.68 -5.06
N GLY A 103 -9.73 -10.07 -5.29
CA GLY A 103 -11.01 -10.78 -5.17
C GLY A 103 -11.19 -11.37 -3.77
N ASP A 104 -11.33 -12.68 -3.68
CA ASP A 104 -11.47 -13.44 -2.42
C ASP A 104 -10.12 -13.96 -1.89
N TYR A 105 -9.02 -13.69 -2.59
CA TYR A 105 -7.68 -14.14 -2.27
C TYR A 105 -6.85 -13.04 -1.62
N TRP A 106 -5.83 -13.45 -0.86
CA TRP A 106 -4.73 -12.58 -0.47
C TRP A 106 -3.46 -12.93 -1.26
N VAL A 107 -2.58 -11.95 -1.42
CA VAL A 107 -1.28 -12.10 -2.07
C VAL A 107 -0.22 -11.48 -1.18
N GLU A 108 0.82 -12.23 -0.87
CA GLU A 108 1.95 -11.81 -0.03
C GLU A 108 3.26 -11.83 -0.81
N GLY A 109 4.04 -10.77 -0.65
CA GLY A 109 5.33 -10.64 -1.34
C GLY A 109 5.17 -10.40 -2.85
N HIS A 110 6.23 -10.68 -3.58
CA HIS A 110 6.45 -10.24 -4.95
C HIS A 110 5.95 -11.24 -6.00
N VAL A 111 4.68 -11.61 -5.90
CA VAL A 111 4.02 -12.53 -6.85
C VAL A 111 3.89 -11.87 -8.23
N PRO A 112 4.29 -12.54 -9.32
CA PRO A 112 4.15 -12.02 -10.68
C PRO A 112 2.70 -11.76 -11.08
N ALA A 113 2.46 -10.67 -11.84
CA ALA A 113 1.14 -10.22 -12.27
C ALA A 113 0.37 -11.26 -13.11
N ASP A 114 1.07 -12.02 -13.96
CA ASP A 114 0.49 -13.08 -14.77
C ASP A 114 -0.12 -14.20 -13.92
N LEU A 115 0.54 -14.57 -12.81
CA LEU A 115 0.04 -15.58 -11.88
C LEU A 115 -1.14 -15.08 -11.04
N ILE A 116 -1.16 -13.79 -10.71
CA ILE A 116 -2.32 -13.17 -10.06
C ILE A 116 -3.52 -13.20 -11.02
N LYS A 117 -3.33 -12.86 -12.29
CA LYS A 117 -4.38 -12.95 -13.31
C LYS A 117 -4.87 -14.38 -13.50
N GLN A 118 -3.95 -15.35 -13.50
CA GLN A 118 -4.27 -16.76 -13.58
C GLN A 118 -5.14 -17.18 -12.39
N LEU A 119 -4.75 -16.83 -11.16
CA LEU A 119 -5.53 -17.09 -9.95
C LEU A 119 -6.95 -16.53 -10.04
N MET A 120 -7.09 -15.29 -10.52
CA MET A 120 -8.39 -14.63 -10.69
C MET A 120 -9.26 -15.31 -11.77
N ALA A 121 -8.65 -15.87 -12.80
CA ALA A 121 -9.35 -16.56 -13.88
C ALA A 121 -9.77 -17.99 -13.47
N GLU A 122 -8.87 -18.74 -12.85
CA GLU A 122 -9.09 -20.14 -12.47
C GLU A 122 -9.98 -20.31 -11.24
N LYS A 123 -9.90 -19.37 -10.30
CA LYS A 123 -10.67 -19.34 -9.03
C LYS A 123 -10.65 -20.68 -8.28
N PRO A 124 -9.47 -21.24 -7.98
CA PRO A 124 -9.37 -22.54 -7.31
C PRO A 124 -9.97 -22.45 -5.90
N ALA A 125 -10.91 -23.36 -5.61
CA ALA A 125 -11.66 -23.36 -4.34
C ALA A 125 -10.83 -23.84 -3.13
N ASP A 126 -9.71 -24.50 -3.39
CA ASP A 126 -8.77 -25.03 -2.39
C ASP A 126 -7.65 -24.06 -2.01
N VAL A 127 -7.59 -22.87 -2.64
CA VAL A 127 -6.58 -21.84 -2.40
C VAL A 127 -7.20 -20.63 -1.72
N VAL A 128 -6.55 -20.08 -0.71
CA VAL A 128 -6.93 -18.82 -0.06
C VAL A 128 -5.96 -17.67 -0.37
N GLY A 129 -4.75 -17.99 -0.88
CA GLY A 129 -3.79 -16.97 -1.27
C GLY A 129 -2.56 -17.52 -1.96
N LEU A 130 -1.77 -16.58 -2.54
CA LEU A 130 -0.45 -16.85 -3.10
C LEU A 130 0.62 -16.11 -2.31
N THR A 131 1.81 -16.71 -2.21
CA THR A 131 2.96 -16.04 -1.58
C THR A 131 4.27 -16.34 -2.30
N VAL A 132 5.17 -15.35 -2.29
CA VAL A 132 6.60 -15.50 -2.62
C VAL A 132 7.39 -15.31 -1.33
N PRO A 133 7.83 -16.39 -0.69
CA PRO A 133 8.61 -16.30 0.55
C PRO A 133 10.00 -15.68 0.33
N GLY A 134 10.49 -14.93 1.33
CA GLY A 134 11.89 -14.54 1.43
C GLY A 134 12.35 -13.40 0.51
N MET A 135 11.47 -12.78 -0.26
CA MET A 135 11.79 -11.66 -1.16
C MET A 135 13.01 -11.93 -2.07
N PRO A 136 12.96 -12.96 -2.92
CA PRO A 136 14.09 -13.38 -3.74
C PRO A 136 14.51 -12.30 -4.74
N ILE A 137 15.82 -12.13 -4.92
CA ILE A 137 16.37 -11.20 -5.91
C ILE A 137 15.93 -11.66 -7.31
N GLY A 138 15.37 -10.72 -8.09
CA GLY A 138 14.84 -10.97 -9.42
C GLY A 138 13.35 -11.24 -9.49
N SER A 139 12.64 -11.33 -8.34
CA SER A 139 11.17 -11.27 -8.35
C SER A 139 10.70 -9.84 -8.69
N PRO A 140 9.46 -9.66 -9.17
CA PRO A 140 8.95 -8.34 -9.58
C PRO A 140 9.10 -7.27 -8.49
N GLY A 141 9.76 -6.16 -8.79
CA GLY A 141 10.08 -5.10 -7.83
C GLY A 141 11.34 -5.36 -6.97
N MET A 142 11.95 -6.53 -7.11
CA MET A 142 13.19 -6.95 -6.45
C MET A 142 14.31 -7.24 -7.46
N GLU A 143 14.26 -6.64 -8.64
CA GLU A 143 15.26 -6.79 -9.68
C GLU A 143 16.64 -6.36 -9.17
N GLY A 144 17.64 -7.20 -9.43
CA GLY A 144 18.99 -6.96 -8.93
C GLY A 144 20.03 -7.87 -9.58
N PRO A 145 21.31 -7.71 -9.19
CA PRO A 145 22.37 -8.61 -9.64
C PRO A 145 22.18 -10.02 -9.08
N ASN A 146 22.58 -11.02 -9.85
CA ASN A 146 22.48 -12.44 -9.47
C ASN A 146 21.04 -12.87 -9.12
N PRO A 147 20.11 -12.79 -10.09
CA PRO A 147 18.73 -13.18 -9.85
C PRO A 147 18.62 -14.67 -9.47
N GLN A 148 17.73 -14.93 -8.53
CA GLN A 148 17.52 -16.25 -7.96
C GLN A 148 16.34 -16.96 -8.65
N GLU A 149 16.38 -18.27 -8.69
CA GLU A 149 15.17 -19.06 -8.90
C GLU A 149 14.31 -19.01 -7.64
N TYR A 150 12.99 -18.89 -7.80
CA TYR A 150 12.06 -18.81 -6.68
C TYR A 150 10.73 -19.48 -6.99
N GLU A 151 10.09 -19.95 -5.95
CA GLU A 151 8.78 -20.58 -6.03
C GLU A 151 7.68 -19.60 -5.61
N ILE A 152 6.55 -19.72 -6.25
CA ILE A 152 5.29 -19.13 -5.84
C ILE A 152 4.46 -20.24 -5.22
N LEU A 153 4.04 -20.05 -3.98
CA LEU A 153 3.27 -21.05 -3.25
C LEU A 153 1.80 -20.67 -3.23
N ALA A 154 0.94 -21.62 -3.53
CA ALA A 154 -0.47 -21.57 -3.23
C ALA A 154 -0.70 -22.08 -1.80
N VAL A 155 -1.49 -21.32 -1.04
CA VAL A 155 -1.80 -21.63 0.37
C VAL A 155 -3.26 -22.01 0.48
N ALA A 156 -3.53 -23.13 1.14
CA ALA A 156 -4.87 -23.60 1.44
C ALA A 156 -5.39 -23.07 2.80
N ALA A 157 -6.67 -23.20 3.06
CA ALA A 157 -7.31 -22.70 4.28
C ALA A 157 -6.80 -23.35 5.58
N ASP A 158 -6.24 -24.56 5.50
CA ASP A 158 -5.61 -25.26 6.61
C ASP A 158 -4.13 -24.88 6.83
N GLY A 159 -3.61 -23.93 6.03
CA GLY A 159 -2.22 -23.47 6.05
C GLY A 159 -1.25 -24.37 5.27
N SER A 160 -1.71 -25.47 4.67
CA SER A 160 -0.88 -26.29 3.79
C SER A 160 -0.52 -25.53 2.51
N THR A 161 0.65 -25.86 1.96
CA THR A 161 1.16 -25.20 0.75
C THR A 161 1.48 -26.19 -0.34
N ARG A 162 1.35 -25.73 -1.58
CA ARG A 162 1.88 -26.40 -2.77
C ARG A 162 2.57 -25.40 -3.69
N VAL A 163 3.55 -25.85 -4.44
CA VAL A 163 4.13 -25.01 -5.50
C VAL A 163 3.05 -24.72 -6.53
N TYR A 164 2.76 -23.44 -6.73
CA TYR A 164 1.84 -22.95 -7.75
C TYR A 164 2.57 -22.77 -9.06
N ASP A 165 3.77 -22.18 -8.99
CA ASP A 165 4.69 -22.01 -10.11
C ASP A 165 6.12 -21.78 -9.61
N SER A 166 7.10 -21.93 -10.51
CA SER A 166 8.51 -21.59 -10.29
C SER A 166 9.00 -20.61 -11.35
N ARG A 167 9.78 -19.61 -10.93
CA ARG A 167 10.30 -18.57 -11.82
C ARG A 167 11.80 -18.41 -11.66
N GLN A 168 12.47 -18.17 -12.80
CA GLN A 168 13.80 -17.61 -12.78
C GLN A 168 13.69 -16.11 -12.59
N GLY A 169 14.40 -15.55 -11.62
CA GLY A 169 14.43 -14.13 -11.36
C GLY A 169 15.05 -13.34 -12.54
N HIS A 170 14.68 -12.07 -12.65
CA HIS A 170 15.16 -11.20 -13.71
C HIS A 170 16.20 -10.22 -13.14
N SER A 171 17.26 -9.97 -13.92
CA SER A 171 18.16 -8.86 -13.68
C SER A 171 17.43 -7.55 -13.89
N LYS A 172 17.89 -6.48 -13.24
CA LYS A 172 17.41 -5.13 -13.54
C LYS A 172 17.54 -4.90 -15.06
N PRO A 173 16.52 -4.37 -15.75
CA PRO A 173 16.65 -3.99 -17.15
C PRO A 173 17.88 -3.10 -17.32
N GLN A 174 18.80 -3.49 -18.20
CA GLN A 174 19.95 -2.69 -18.53
C GLN A 174 19.50 -1.49 -19.34
N PRO A 175 19.91 -0.25 -19.01
CA PRO A 175 19.58 0.90 -19.83
C PRO A 175 20.09 0.66 -21.25
N PRO A 176 19.31 1.04 -22.29
CA PRO A 176 19.74 0.87 -23.67
C PRO A 176 21.02 1.69 -23.91
N GLY A 177 22.14 1.00 -24.21
CA GLY A 177 23.41 1.64 -24.60
C GLY A 177 24.65 1.30 -23.79
N GLU A 178 24.58 0.43 -22.78
CA GLU A 178 25.79 -0.14 -22.15
C GLU A 178 26.01 -1.57 -22.65
N ASP A 179 26.52 -1.69 -23.88
CA ASP A 179 27.15 -2.92 -24.33
C ASP A 179 28.48 -3.05 -23.59
N VAL A 180 28.58 -4.04 -22.72
CA VAL A 180 29.88 -4.39 -22.10
C VAL A 180 30.65 -5.15 -23.15
N ASP A 181 31.50 -4.42 -23.90
CA ASP A 181 32.52 -5.03 -24.73
C ASP A 181 33.53 -5.76 -23.81
N ASP A 182 33.57 -7.09 -23.92
CA ASP A 182 34.62 -7.95 -23.38
C ASP A 182 35.95 -7.76 -24.12
#